data_ff53aaec42a829b8cec7e2f4a328f8ec
#
_entry.id   ff53aaec42a829b8cec7e2f4a328f8ec
#
_cell.length_a   1.000
_cell.length_b   1.000
_cell.length_c   1.000
_cell.angle_alpha   90.00
_cell.angle_beta   90.00
_cell.angle_gamma   90.00
#
_symmetry.space_group_name_H-M   'P 1'
#
loop_
_entity.id
_entity.type
_entity.pdbx_description
1 polymer ?
#
loop_
_entity_poly.entity_id
_entity_poly.type
_entity_poly.pdbx_seq_one_letter_code
_entity_poly.pdbx_strand_id
1 'polypeptide(L)'
;IYQLVEIVASLPEVDEECLSSYGASQGGALALVAAALNPRIQKTVAIYPFLSDFRRVLEIGNTSEAYDELFRYFKFHDPFHETEEEIMATLSYIDVKNLAHRIQGEVKMITGLDDDVCYPITQFAIYNRLTCDKAYRLMPEYAHEAMNVFVNDQVYNWLCGSAIPFK
;
A
#
# COMPACT_ATOMS: atom_id res chain seq x y z
N ILE A 1 -13.68 -0.23 4.28
CA ILE A 1 -13.02 -1.32 3.55
C ILE A 1 -13.43 -2.68 4.11
N TYR A 2 -13.32 -2.94 5.41
CA TYR A 2 -13.76 -4.22 6.00
C TYR A 2 -15.19 -4.60 5.58
N GLN A 3 -16.14 -3.70 5.76
CA GLN A 3 -17.55 -3.92 5.36
C GLN A 3 -17.70 -4.21 3.86
N LEU A 4 -16.91 -3.57 3.01
CA LEU A 4 -16.94 -3.82 1.57
C LEU A 4 -16.57 -5.28 1.26
N VAL A 5 -15.52 -5.81 1.89
CA VAL A 5 -15.11 -7.22 1.71
C VAL A 5 -16.22 -8.17 2.17
N GLU A 6 -16.87 -7.91 3.31
CA GLU A 6 -17.99 -8.70 3.80
C GLU A 6 -19.19 -8.68 2.84
N ILE A 7 -19.52 -7.51 2.29
CA ILE A 7 -20.59 -7.38 1.29
C ILE A 7 -20.25 -8.17 0.04
N VAL A 8 -19.04 -8.02 -0.50
CA VAL A 8 -18.61 -8.74 -1.70
C VAL A 8 -18.64 -10.26 -1.46
N ALA A 9 -18.12 -10.72 -0.32
CA ALA A 9 -18.13 -12.14 0.04
C ALA A 9 -19.55 -12.73 0.19
N SER A 10 -20.54 -11.89 0.48
CA SER A 10 -21.94 -12.34 0.64
C SER A 10 -22.70 -12.46 -0.68
N LEU A 11 -22.14 -12.02 -1.81
CA LEU A 11 -22.79 -12.09 -3.11
C LEU A 11 -22.78 -13.52 -3.65
N PRO A 12 -23.91 -14.03 -4.18
CA PRO A 12 -24.02 -15.41 -4.63
C PRO A 12 -23.13 -15.74 -5.84
N GLU A 13 -22.68 -14.73 -6.57
CA GLU A 13 -21.81 -14.86 -7.75
C GLU A 13 -20.32 -14.90 -7.38
N VAL A 14 -19.97 -14.69 -6.10
CA VAL A 14 -18.59 -14.56 -5.62
C VAL A 14 -18.15 -15.84 -4.93
N ASP A 15 -16.99 -16.32 -5.29
CA ASP A 15 -16.26 -17.35 -4.54
C ASP A 15 -15.50 -16.67 -3.39
N GLU A 16 -16.04 -16.78 -2.18
CA GLU A 16 -15.46 -16.14 -0.99
C GLU A 16 -14.07 -16.69 -0.60
N GLU A 17 -13.70 -17.86 -1.10
CA GLU A 17 -12.37 -18.46 -0.87
C GLU A 17 -11.31 -17.94 -1.86
N CYS A 18 -11.73 -17.21 -2.90
CA CYS A 18 -10.86 -16.69 -3.96
C CYS A 18 -10.79 -15.17 -4.03
N LEU A 19 -11.05 -14.48 -2.91
CA LEU A 19 -11.01 -13.02 -2.88
C LEU A 19 -9.58 -12.49 -3.00
N SER A 20 -9.42 -11.46 -3.82
CA SER A 20 -8.15 -10.77 -4.02
C SER A 20 -8.33 -9.26 -3.95
N SER A 21 -7.27 -8.54 -3.58
CA SER A 21 -7.24 -7.08 -3.61
C SER A 21 -6.13 -6.55 -4.50
N TYR A 22 -6.41 -5.45 -5.17
CA TYR A 22 -5.45 -4.81 -6.08
C TYR A 22 -5.62 -3.30 -6.07
N GLY A 23 -4.51 -2.60 -6.16
CA GLY A 23 -4.55 -1.15 -6.30
C GLY A 23 -3.18 -0.52 -6.46
N ALA A 24 -3.21 0.76 -6.87
CA ALA A 24 -2.03 1.60 -7.02
C ALA A 24 -2.15 2.84 -6.14
N SER A 25 -1.04 3.39 -5.67
CA SER A 25 -0.99 4.58 -4.84
C SER A 25 -1.89 4.44 -3.61
N GLN A 26 -2.84 5.35 -3.40
CA GLN A 26 -3.86 5.22 -2.35
C GLN A 26 -4.63 3.89 -2.47
N GLY A 27 -4.97 3.47 -3.69
CA GLY A 27 -5.60 2.17 -3.92
C GLY A 27 -4.72 0.99 -3.50
N GLY A 28 -3.40 1.09 -3.67
CA GLY A 28 -2.44 0.09 -3.20
C GLY A 28 -2.39 0.00 -1.67
N ALA A 29 -2.40 1.15 -1.00
CA ALA A 29 -2.55 1.22 0.45
C ALA A 29 -3.85 0.56 0.92
N LEU A 30 -4.98 0.92 0.29
CA LEU A 30 -6.30 0.38 0.64
C LEU A 30 -6.43 -1.12 0.35
N ALA A 31 -5.77 -1.64 -0.69
CA ALA A 31 -5.70 -3.07 -0.97
C ALA A 31 -4.99 -3.83 0.16
N LEU A 32 -3.86 -3.31 0.64
CA LEU A 32 -3.14 -3.87 1.79
C LEU A 32 -3.96 -3.78 3.09
N VAL A 33 -4.65 -2.66 3.31
CA VAL A 33 -5.54 -2.50 4.47
C VAL A 33 -6.71 -3.49 4.41
N ALA A 34 -7.28 -3.74 3.24
CA ALA A 34 -8.32 -4.76 3.07
C ALA A 34 -7.83 -6.14 3.52
N ALA A 35 -6.65 -6.55 3.05
CA ALA A 35 -6.03 -7.82 3.43
C ALA A 35 -5.64 -7.89 4.92
N ALA A 36 -5.18 -6.76 5.50
CA ALA A 36 -4.81 -6.70 6.92
C ALA A 36 -6.01 -6.78 7.87
N LEU A 37 -7.17 -6.32 7.43
CA LEU A 37 -8.39 -6.31 8.22
C LEU A 37 -9.28 -7.51 7.96
N ASN A 38 -9.16 -8.17 6.80
CA ASN A 38 -10.02 -9.30 6.46
C ASN A 38 -9.20 -10.47 5.88
N PRO A 39 -9.10 -11.60 6.61
CA PRO A 39 -8.31 -12.76 6.21
C PRO A 39 -8.89 -13.53 5.01
N ARG A 40 -10.08 -13.19 4.52
CA ARG A 40 -10.62 -13.74 3.27
C ARG A 40 -9.85 -13.30 2.03
N ILE A 41 -9.09 -12.19 2.11
CA ILE A 41 -8.24 -11.76 1.02
C ILE A 41 -7.01 -12.68 0.93
N GLN A 42 -6.99 -13.53 -0.11
CA GLN A 42 -5.95 -14.53 -0.30
C GLN A 42 -4.73 -13.99 -1.06
N LYS A 43 -4.97 -13.02 -1.94
CA LYS A 43 -3.90 -12.41 -2.75
C LYS A 43 -4.04 -10.90 -2.78
N THR A 44 -2.93 -10.21 -2.67
CA THR A 44 -2.90 -8.74 -2.74
C THR A 44 -1.79 -8.28 -3.67
N VAL A 45 -2.11 -7.37 -4.59
CA VAL A 45 -1.10 -6.62 -5.32
C VAL A 45 -1.19 -5.15 -4.98
N ALA A 46 -0.11 -4.58 -4.48
CA ALA A 46 0.03 -3.17 -4.19
C ALA A 46 1.11 -2.54 -5.07
N ILE A 47 0.72 -1.57 -5.88
CA ILE A 47 1.63 -0.82 -6.74
C ILE A 47 1.90 0.53 -6.10
N TYR A 48 3.18 0.84 -5.83
CA TYR A 48 3.64 2.08 -5.15
C TYR A 48 2.67 2.57 -4.06
N PRO A 49 2.37 1.74 -3.02
CA PRO A 49 1.36 2.08 -2.02
C PRO A 49 1.70 3.36 -1.26
N PHE A 50 0.67 4.23 -1.14
CA PHE A 50 0.67 5.45 -0.35
C PHE A 50 0.38 5.17 1.15
N LEU A 51 0.20 6.18 1.97
CA LEU A 51 -0.19 6.12 3.39
C LEU A 51 0.74 5.26 4.25
N SER A 52 2.03 5.36 4.04
CA SER A 52 3.02 4.60 4.82
C SER A 52 4.19 5.46 5.27
N ASP A 53 4.66 5.16 6.47
CA ASP A 53 5.83 5.75 7.11
C ASP A 53 5.82 7.28 7.13
N PHE A 54 4.73 7.86 7.66
CA PHE A 54 4.53 9.31 7.73
C PHE A 54 5.69 10.04 8.42
N ARG A 55 6.30 9.43 9.45
CA ARG A 55 7.49 10.01 10.09
C ARG A 55 8.64 10.12 9.10
N ARG A 56 8.90 9.08 8.30
CA ARG A 56 9.94 9.12 7.28
C ARG A 56 9.65 10.16 6.20
N VAL A 57 8.38 10.31 5.82
CA VAL A 57 7.94 11.36 4.88
C VAL A 57 8.31 12.74 5.40
N LEU A 58 8.04 13.02 6.67
CA LEU A 58 8.38 14.30 7.31
C LEU A 58 9.90 14.50 7.39
N GLU A 59 10.65 13.48 7.83
CA GLU A 59 12.12 13.52 7.99
C GLU A 59 12.86 13.80 6.67
N ILE A 60 12.41 13.20 5.57
CA ILE A 60 13.05 13.40 4.25
C ILE A 60 12.55 14.63 3.51
N GLY A 61 11.53 15.32 4.05
CA GLY A 61 10.98 16.52 3.44
C GLY A 61 10.26 16.26 2.13
N ASN A 62 9.50 15.16 2.02
CA ASN A 62 8.73 14.85 0.82
C ASN A 62 7.57 15.84 0.63
N THR A 63 7.79 16.86 -0.18
CA THR A 63 6.83 17.94 -0.46
C THR A 63 5.92 17.68 -1.65
N SER A 64 5.74 16.41 -2.08
CA SER A 64 4.74 16.09 -3.10
C SER A 64 3.34 16.48 -2.64
N GLU A 65 2.45 16.80 -3.59
CA GLU A 65 1.07 17.19 -3.29
C GLU A 65 0.33 16.18 -2.41
N ALA A 66 0.68 14.91 -2.50
CA ALA A 66 0.11 13.84 -1.70
C ALA A 66 0.29 14.03 -0.18
N TYR A 67 1.33 14.74 0.23
CA TYR A 67 1.66 15.01 1.64
C TYR A 67 1.53 16.48 2.02
N ASP A 68 1.02 17.35 1.14
CA ASP A 68 0.96 18.80 1.37
C ASP A 68 0.25 19.14 2.70
N GLU A 69 -0.84 18.46 3.03
CA GLU A 69 -1.58 18.71 4.27
C GLU A 69 -0.74 18.43 5.53
N LEU A 70 0.13 17.42 5.52
CA LEU A 70 1.03 17.13 6.63
C LEU A 70 2.02 18.28 6.85
N PHE A 71 2.65 18.76 5.77
CA PHE A 71 3.62 19.85 5.84
C PHE A 71 2.95 21.19 6.16
N ARG A 72 1.75 21.43 5.63
CA ARG A 72 0.95 22.64 5.95
C ARG A 72 0.54 22.66 7.42
N TYR A 73 0.21 21.50 7.99
CA TYR A 73 -0.11 21.43 9.42
C TYR A 73 1.07 21.95 10.25
N PHE A 74 2.26 21.42 10.08
CA PHE A 74 3.43 21.89 10.82
C PHE A 74 3.76 23.35 10.51
N LYS A 75 3.71 23.76 9.25
CA LYS A 75 4.02 25.13 8.85
C LYS A 75 3.11 26.18 9.49
N PHE A 76 1.81 25.91 9.63
CA PHE A 76 0.82 26.91 10.03
C PHE A 76 0.25 26.71 11.44
N HIS A 77 0.31 25.50 11.98
CA HIS A 77 -0.29 25.18 13.28
C HIS A 77 0.74 24.75 14.33
N ASP A 78 1.84 24.15 13.92
CA ASP A 78 2.90 23.72 14.84
C ASP A 78 4.32 23.95 14.25
N PRO A 79 4.71 25.22 14.01
CA PRO A 79 5.98 25.53 13.35
C PRO A 79 7.23 25.17 14.17
N PHE A 80 7.08 24.85 15.44
CA PHE A 80 8.15 24.41 16.34
C PHE A 80 8.13 22.91 16.60
N HIS A 81 7.20 22.17 15.97
CA HIS A 81 7.05 20.71 16.12
C HIS A 81 6.81 20.27 17.58
N GLU A 82 6.16 21.11 18.39
CA GLU A 82 5.88 20.80 19.79
C GLU A 82 4.90 19.64 19.97
N THR A 83 4.01 19.41 18.98
CA THR A 83 3.00 18.33 18.96
C THR A 83 3.34 17.18 18.02
N GLU A 84 4.55 17.13 17.44
CA GLU A 84 4.92 16.15 16.41
C GLU A 84 4.68 14.72 16.87
N GLU A 85 5.07 14.37 18.10
CA GLU A 85 4.88 13.01 18.62
C GLU A 85 3.39 12.61 18.73
N GLU A 86 2.53 13.53 19.12
CA GLU A 86 1.09 13.32 19.20
C GLU A 86 0.47 13.13 17.81
N ILE A 87 0.88 13.95 16.85
CA ILE A 87 0.43 13.85 15.46
C ILE A 87 0.89 12.53 14.85
N MET A 88 2.15 12.15 15.02
CA MET A 88 2.69 10.88 14.52
C MET A 88 2.02 9.67 15.18
N ALA A 89 1.70 9.76 16.47
CA ALA A 89 0.93 8.74 17.17
C ALA A 89 -0.47 8.58 16.55
N THR A 90 -1.14 9.70 16.25
CA THR A 90 -2.45 9.70 15.58
C THR A 90 -2.37 9.10 14.17
N LEU A 91 -1.40 9.54 13.36
CA LEU A 91 -1.19 9.01 12.01
C LEU A 91 -0.80 7.53 12.01
N SER A 92 -0.21 7.02 13.09
CA SER A 92 0.16 5.62 13.21
C SER A 92 -1.02 4.65 13.10
N TYR A 93 -2.25 5.10 13.39
CA TYR A 93 -3.47 4.29 13.24
C TYR A 93 -3.85 4.03 11.80
N ILE A 94 -3.46 4.91 10.88
CA ILE A 94 -3.74 4.78 9.44
C ILE A 94 -2.49 4.44 8.63
N ASP A 95 -1.33 4.37 9.25
CA ASP A 95 -0.06 4.02 8.60
C ASP A 95 -0.05 2.53 8.24
N VAL A 96 -0.05 2.25 6.95
CA VAL A 96 -0.16 0.89 6.41
C VAL A 96 0.95 -0.03 6.91
N LYS A 97 2.17 0.50 7.12
CA LYS A 97 3.27 -0.31 7.66
C LYS A 97 2.95 -0.93 9.03
N ASN A 98 2.10 -0.28 9.83
CA ASN A 98 1.70 -0.78 11.15
C ASN A 98 0.63 -1.87 11.09
N LEU A 99 -0.04 -2.04 9.95
CA LEU A 99 -1.03 -3.07 9.71
C LEU A 99 -0.48 -4.28 8.94
N ALA A 100 0.66 -4.11 8.25
CA ALA A 100 1.23 -5.07 7.31
C ALA A 100 1.44 -6.48 7.91
N HIS A 101 1.87 -6.58 9.18
CA HIS A 101 2.09 -7.84 9.87
C HIS A 101 0.82 -8.68 10.10
N ARG A 102 -0.37 -8.10 9.91
CA ARG A 102 -1.66 -8.77 10.06
C ARG A 102 -2.11 -9.51 8.79
N ILE A 103 -1.47 -9.23 7.66
CA ILE A 103 -1.82 -9.85 6.38
C ILE A 103 -1.42 -11.31 6.40
N GLN A 104 -2.36 -12.20 6.05
CA GLN A 104 -2.16 -13.65 6.00
C GLN A 104 -2.03 -14.17 4.58
N GLY A 105 -2.70 -13.55 3.61
CA GLY A 105 -2.64 -13.90 2.20
C GLY A 105 -1.31 -13.50 1.55
N GLU A 106 -1.04 -14.03 0.35
CA GLU A 106 0.17 -13.70 -0.41
C GLU A 106 0.15 -12.25 -0.90
N VAL A 107 1.26 -11.52 -0.75
CA VAL A 107 1.39 -10.13 -1.18
C VAL A 107 2.46 -9.98 -2.25
N LYS A 108 2.11 -9.28 -3.33
CA LYS A 108 3.07 -8.80 -4.31
C LYS A 108 3.09 -7.29 -4.35
N MET A 109 4.28 -6.71 -4.25
CA MET A 109 4.47 -5.27 -4.34
C MET A 109 5.26 -4.90 -5.59
N ILE A 110 4.86 -3.81 -6.23
CA ILE A 110 5.57 -3.23 -7.38
C ILE A 110 5.96 -1.81 -7.02
N THR A 111 7.22 -1.45 -7.22
CA THR A 111 7.76 -0.13 -6.90
C THR A 111 8.54 0.42 -8.06
N GLY A 112 8.25 1.65 -8.46
CA GLY A 112 9.12 2.49 -9.27
C GLY A 112 10.26 3.04 -8.41
N LEU A 113 11.50 2.91 -8.86
CA LEU A 113 12.64 3.39 -8.07
C LEU A 113 12.83 4.90 -8.17
N ASP A 114 12.27 5.53 -9.21
CA ASP A 114 12.26 6.99 -9.41
C ASP A 114 10.97 7.64 -8.86
N ASP A 115 10.16 6.90 -8.06
CA ASP A 115 8.92 7.40 -7.48
C ASP A 115 9.21 8.55 -6.50
N ASP A 116 8.81 9.75 -6.89
CA ASP A 116 8.99 11.01 -6.14
C ASP A 116 7.73 11.44 -5.38
N VAL A 117 6.64 10.67 -5.50
CA VAL A 117 5.40 10.84 -4.74
C VAL A 117 5.39 9.91 -3.54
N CYS A 118 5.37 8.60 -3.79
CA CYS A 118 5.46 7.58 -2.75
C CYS A 118 6.88 7.01 -2.73
N TYR A 119 7.81 7.68 -2.07
CA TYR A 119 9.22 7.29 -2.11
C TYR A 119 9.43 5.81 -1.81
N PRO A 120 10.29 5.10 -2.55
CA PRO A 120 10.53 3.67 -2.36
C PRO A 120 10.81 3.27 -0.91
N ILE A 121 11.49 4.13 -0.14
CA ILE A 121 11.81 3.86 1.26
C ILE A 121 10.56 3.65 2.11
N THR A 122 9.47 4.38 1.84
CA THR A 122 8.21 4.24 2.57
C THR A 122 7.47 2.95 2.17
N GLN A 123 7.60 2.54 0.92
CA GLN A 123 7.06 1.29 0.41
C GLN A 123 7.82 0.09 0.97
N PHE A 124 9.15 0.15 1.07
CA PHE A 124 9.97 -0.86 1.74
C PHE A 124 9.64 -0.98 3.23
N ALA A 125 9.23 0.09 3.89
CA ALA A 125 8.79 0.03 5.27
C ALA A 125 7.57 -0.88 5.46
N ILE A 126 6.64 -0.91 4.49
CA ILE A 126 5.53 -1.87 4.47
C ILE A 126 6.06 -3.28 4.23
N TYR A 127 6.80 -3.48 3.13
CA TYR A 127 7.29 -4.78 2.71
C TYR A 127 8.06 -5.52 3.80
N ASN A 128 8.92 -4.80 4.50
CA ASN A 128 9.74 -5.37 5.58
C ASN A 128 8.92 -5.87 6.79
N ARG A 129 7.70 -5.35 6.97
CA ARG A 129 6.79 -5.74 8.05
C ARG A 129 5.79 -6.83 7.66
N LEU A 130 5.70 -7.18 6.39
CA LEU A 130 4.92 -8.34 5.95
C LEU A 130 5.55 -9.62 6.50
N THR A 131 4.74 -10.49 7.09
CA THR A 131 5.14 -11.79 7.65
C THR A 131 4.62 -12.98 6.83
N CYS A 132 3.72 -12.72 5.87
CA CYS A 132 3.17 -13.69 4.94
C CYS A 132 4.12 -13.94 3.75
N ASP A 133 3.73 -14.86 2.87
CA ASP A 133 4.40 -15.05 1.58
C ASP A 133 4.35 -13.75 0.79
N LYS A 134 5.50 -13.31 0.32
CA LYS A 134 5.64 -12.03 -0.35
C LYS A 134 6.66 -12.04 -1.47
N ALA A 135 6.37 -11.27 -2.50
CA ALA A 135 7.30 -11.02 -3.60
C ALA A 135 7.37 -9.52 -3.90
N TYR A 136 8.45 -9.13 -4.54
CA TYR A 136 8.75 -7.74 -4.85
C TYR A 136 9.22 -7.59 -6.27
N ARG A 137 8.71 -6.58 -6.99
CA ARG A 137 9.19 -6.21 -8.31
C ARG A 137 9.66 -4.76 -8.30
N LEU A 138 10.89 -4.56 -8.70
CA LEU A 138 11.46 -3.22 -8.92
C LEU A 138 11.32 -2.82 -10.38
N MET A 139 10.93 -1.58 -10.60
CA MET A 139 10.83 -0.93 -11.90
C MET A 139 11.82 0.25 -11.91
N PRO A 140 13.09 0.03 -12.34
CA PRO A 140 14.16 1.01 -12.11
C PRO A 140 13.91 2.40 -12.69
N GLU A 141 13.25 2.48 -13.84
CA GLU A 141 13.01 3.72 -14.57
C GLU A 141 11.57 4.25 -14.43
N TYR A 142 10.80 3.69 -13.48
CA TYR A 142 9.44 4.14 -13.22
C TYR A 142 9.39 5.08 -12.03
N ALA A 143 8.68 6.18 -12.20
CA ALA A 143 8.25 7.09 -11.16
C ALA A 143 6.87 6.71 -10.62
N HIS A 144 5.99 7.69 -10.40
CA HIS A 144 4.61 7.47 -9.93
C HIS A 144 3.61 7.46 -11.09
N GLU A 145 3.88 6.68 -12.12
CA GLU A 145 3.04 6.57 -13.30
C GLU A 145 2.36 5.21 -13.43
N ALA A 146 1.37 5.14 -14.34
CA ALA A 146 0.67 3.90 -14.61
C ALA A 146 1.61 2.82 -15.14
N MET A 147 1.48 1.59 -14.62
CA MET A 147 2.23 0.45 -15.12
C MET A 147 1.85 0.13 -16.57
N ASN A 148 2.82 -0.34 -17.34
CA ASN A 148 2.57 -0.77 -18.71
C ASN A 148 1.64 -1.99 -18.77
N VAL A 149 1.07 -2.23 -19.96
CA VAL A 149 0.10 -3.31 -20.20
C VAL A 149 0.65 -4.69 -19.82
N PHE A 150 1.92 -4.98 -20.10
CA PHE A 150 2.50 -6.28 -19.80
C PHE A 150 2.59 -6.56 -18.30
N VAL A 151 2.91 -5.55 -17.49
CA VAL A 151 2.91 -5.68 -16.03
C VAL A 151 1.49 -5.87 -15.52
N ASN A 152 0.53 -5.09 -16.02
CA ASN A 152 -0.87 -5.22 -15.64
C ASN A 152 -1.44 -6.60 -16.01
N ASP A 153 -1.16 -7.11 -17.20
CA ASP A 153 -1.58 -8.46 -17.61
C ASP A 153 -1.01 -9.53 -16.68
N GLN A 154 0.26 -9.42 -16.29
CA GLN A 154 0.86 -10.34 -15.32
C GLN A 154 0.21 -10.28 -13.94
N VAL A 155 -0.15 -9.07 -13.49
CA VAL A 155 -0.88 -8.87 -12.23
C VAL A 155 -2.23 -9.56 -12.28
N TYR A 156 -3.04 -9.28 -13.30
CA TYR A 156 -4.37 -9.89 -13.44
C TYR A 156 -4.30 -11.41 -13.59
N ASN A 157 -3.38 -11.91 -14.40
CA ASN A 157 -3.18 -13.34 -14.57
C ASN A 157 -2.84 -14.02 -13.24
N TRP A 158 -1.98 -13.42 -12.43
CA TRP A 158 -1.64 -13.95 -11.12
C TRP A 158 -2.82 -13.91 -10.15
N LEU A 159 -3.57 -12.80 -10.11
CA LEU A 159 -4.77 -12.68 -9.27
C LEU A 159 -5.82 -13.72 -9.64
N CYS A 160 -6.02 -13.98 -10.95
CA CYS A 160 -6.94 -14.99 -11.46
C CYS A 160 -6.44 -16.45 -11.37
N GLY A 161 -5.31 -16.69 -10.72
CA GLY A 161 -4.82 -18.06 -10.49
C GLY A 161 -4.02 -18.66 -11.62
N SER A 162 -3.68 -17.89 -12.66
CA SER A 162 -2.80 -18.38 -13.73
C SER A 162 -1.39 -18.64 -13.23
N ALA A 163 -0.76 -19.73 -13.70
CA ALA A 163 0.57 -20.17 -13.28
C ALA A 163 1.73 -19.32 -13.83
N ILE A 164 1.47 -18.13 -14.35
CA ILE A 164 2.50 -17.25 -14.88
C ILE A 164 3.29 -16.67 -13.71
N PRO A 165 4.59 -16.97 -13.59
CA PRO A 165 5.38 -16.48 -12.48
C PRO A 165 5.49 -14.96 -12.55
N PHE A 166 5.18 -14.31 -11.47
CA PHE A 166 5.47 -12.91 -11.24
C PHE A 166 7.00 -12.80 -11.02
N LYS A 167 7.73 -12.57 -12.11
CA LYS A 167 9.18 -12.41 -12.10
C LYS A 167 9.55 -10.94 -12.04
#